data_7a720c19e7db36b4efd01288cbe28231
#
_entry.id   7a720c19e7db36b4efd01288cbe28231
#
_cell.length_a   1.000
_cell.length_b   1.000
_cell.length_c   1.000
_cell.angle_alpha   90.00
_cell.angle_beta   90.00
_cell.angle_gamma   90.00
#
_symmetry.space_group_name_H-M   'P 1'
#
loop_
_entity.id
_entity.type
_entity.pdbx_description
1 polymer ?
#
loop_
_entity_poly.entity_id
_entity_poly.type
_entity_poly.pdbx_seq_one_letter_code
_entity_poly.pdbx_strand_id
1 'polypeptide(L)'
;SIENTELSSVECLGLKQVATLYVEPKPIANAVTIAKQCDGDSVLDLNPQDGKFPFDTSAIQSTLVGSQTNVTTYYYLPDGTLIGNELPNPFLSTSQTIDIKIELASSLGGVSNPDGLCFDTTTLEFVVNDSPQAYPVTIAPQCDDGTDDSDGFSEFDTSNVLNTLLTNPSTGITQSKYNVSFSYKDDKGVSQTAATLPNPFNTTTQTVTATVTNPLNTTCVITKNIEFVVNPLPLFERADNTSIVCLNLDPIPIGVKASDSRSYTYTWTRNGTAFPTNVSGVDSTILIGLGGEYEVTAKTTDGTNCTRSLKFTINESKIATVLRKDIVVEDLTEDNNNTITILTETLGIGDYEYAIDDSTGPYQDEPLFEKVRPGIHTIYIRDKNDCGIAKIEVSVIGFKKFFTPNGDGYHDKWKILGIRADFQAKTKVYIFDRYGKLIKELDPLTDGWDGNFNGRPMPASDYWFRINLEDGREFKSHFSLIRAW
;
A
#
# COMPACT_ATOMS: atom_id res chain seq x y z
N SER A 1 -66.14 -12.22 82.06
CA SER A 1 -67.03 -12.65 83.17
C SER A 1 -68.20 -11.66 83.31
N ILE A 2 -69.38 -12.15 83.51
CA ILE A 2 -70.58 -11.37 83.75
C ILE A 2 -70.91 -11.55 85.22
N GLU A 3 -71.00 -10.47 85.93
CA GLU A 3 -71.43 -10.48 87.35
C GLU A 3 -72.89 -10.16 87.38
N ASN A 4 -73.66 -11.03 88.09
CA ASN A 4 -75.08 -10.79 88.29
C ASN A 4 -75.28 -9.98 89.57
N THR A 5 -75.62 -8.70 89.41
CA THR A 5 -75.78 -7.74 90.51
C THR A 5 -77.21 -7.58 90.99
N GLU A 6 -78.23 -8.33 90.46
CA GLU A 6 -79.67 -8.16 90.87
C GLU A 6 -80.21 -9.21 91.82
N LEU A 7 -79.42 -10.19 92.19
CA LEU A 7 -79.90 -11.24 93.13
C LEU A 7 -79.34 -11.04 94.56
N SER A 8 -80.23 -10.67 95.46
CA SER A 8 -79.95 -10.42 96.89
C SER A 8 -79.78 -11.69 97.73
N SER A 9 -79.48 -12.86 97.14
CA SER A 9 -79.19 -14.07 97.92
C SER A 9 -77.68 -14.38 97.92
N VAL A 10 -77.18 -14.70 99.12
CA VAL A 10 -75.72 -14.95 99.30
C VAL A 10 -75.19 -16.11 98.48
N GLU A 11 -76.07 -16.92 97.88
CA GLU A 11 -75.64 -18.08 97.07
C GLU A 11 -75.34 -17.79 95.60
N CYS A 12 -75.61 -16.54 95.13
CA CYS A 12 -75.41 -16.17 93.76
C CYS A 12 -74.31 -15.16 93.56
N LEU A 13 -73.53 -14.84 94.56
CA LEU A 13 -72.35 -13.96 94.47
C LEU A 13 -71.13 -14.78 94.10
N GLY A 14 -70.94 -14.91 92.88
CA GLY A 14 -69.75 -15.56 92.35
C GLY A 14 -69.52 -15.14 90.93
N LEU A 15 -68.32 -14.76 90.66
CA LEU A 15 -67.83 -14.56 89.28
C LEU A 15 -67.74 -15.92 88.62
N LYS A 16 -68.60 -16.19 87.65
CA LYS A 16 -68.48 -17.38 86.80
C LYS A 16 -67.94 -16.95 85.48
N GLN A 17 -66.95 -17.62 85.06
CA GLN A 17 -66.51 -17.52 83.65
C GLN A 17 -67.61 -18.16 82.80
N VAL A 18 -68.40 -17.34 82.12
CA VAL A 18 -69.52 -17.78 81.26
C VAL A 18 -69.16 -17.90 79.80
N ALA A 19 -68.08 -17.27 79.40
CA ALA A 19 -67.50 -17.39 78.05
C ALA A 19 -66.01 -17.10 78.16
N THR A 20 -65.26 -17.81 77.36
CA THR A 20 -63.85 -17.51 77.06
C THR A 20 -63.79 -17.07 75.62
N LEU A 21 -63.33 -15.86 75.42
CA LEU A 21 -63.12 -15.32 74.07
C LEU A 21 -61.66 -15.55 73.66
N TYR A 22 -61.51 -16.27 72.60
CA TYR A 22 -60.20 -16.47 71.96
C TYR A 22 -60.07 -15.55 70.75
N VAL A 23 -58.97 -14.77 70.67
CA VAL A 23 -58.61 -13.93 69.52
C VAL A 23 -57.39 -14.55 68.93
N GLU A 24 -57.54 -15.09 67.71
CA GLU A 24 -56.46 -15.66 66.97
C GLU A 24 -55.67 -14.54 66.23
N PRO A 25 -54.34 -14.51 66.37
CA PRO A 25 -53.54 -13.56 65.56
C PRO A 25 -53.62 -13.92 64.09
N LYS A 26 -53.87 -12.94 63.23
CA LYS A 26 -53.78 -13.15 61.81
C LYS A 26 -52.30 -13.38 61.43
N PRO A 27 -51.96 -14.46 60.72
CA PRO A 27 -50.59 -14.62 60.20
C PRO A 27 -50.24 -13.48 59.21
N ILE A 28 -48.98 -13.25 59.03
CA ILE A 28 -48.44 -12.24 58.06
C ILE A 28 -47.68 -12.96 56.98
N ALA A 29 -48.09 -12.78 55.73
CA ALA A 29 -47.37 -13.24 54.58
C ALA A 29 -46.34 -12.17 54.22
N ASN A 30 -45.05 -12.36 54.58
CA ASN A 30 -44.03 -11.42 54.27
C ASN A 30 -43.76 -11.45 52.74
N ALA A 31 -43.47 -10.27 52.16
CA ALA A 31 -43.14 -10.18 50.75
C ALA A 31 -41.80 -10.83 50.47
N VAL A 32 -41.74 -11.62 49.41
CA VAL A 32 -40.48 -12.22 48.85
C VAL A 32 -40.25 -11.69 47.44
N THR A 33 -39.04 -11.24 47.21
CA THR A 33 -38.63 -10.78 45.86
C THR A 33 -37.68 -11.80 45.26
N ILE A 34 -38.00 -12.30 44.08
CA ILE A 34 -37.14 -13.18 43.30
C ILE A 34 -36.47 -12.36 42.20
N ALA A 35 -35.16 -12.56 42.05
CA ALA A 35 -34.42 -11.94 40.95
C ALA A 35 -34.88 -12.50 39.59
N LYS A 36 -35.05 -11.62 38.61
CA LYS A 36 -35.33 -12.02 37.23
C LYS A 36 -34.17 -12.85 36.71
N GLN A 37 -34.45 -13.94 36.04
CA GLN A 37 -33.45 -14.87 35.51
C GLN A 37 -33.44 -14.86 33.99
N CYS A 38 -32.35 -15.38 33.42
CA CYS A 38 -32.18 -15.58 31.97
C CYS A 38 -32.41 -17.04 31.65
N ASP A 39 -33.21 -17.30 30.61
CA ASP A 39 -33.44 -18.64 30.08
C ASP A 39 -32.10 -19.29 29.68
N GLY A 40 -31.84 -20.52 30.07
CA GLY A 40 -30.64 -21.27 29.76
C GLY A 40 -29.38 -20.91 30.58
N ASP A 41 -29.48 -20.05 31.58
CA ASP A 41 -28.33 -19.64 32.42
C ASP A 41 -27.93 -20.72 33.46
N SER A 42 -28.70 -21.76 33.59
CA SER A 42 -28.47 -22.81 34.58
C SER A 42 -27.88 -24.07 33.96
N VAL A 43 -27.06 -24.77 34.74
CA VAL A 43 -26.55 -26.10 34.36
C VAL A 43 -27.69 -27.13 34.20
N LEU A 44 -28.84 -26.87 34.86
CA LEU A 44 -30.02 -27.74 34.84
C LEU A 44 -30.99 -27.43 33.71
N ASP A 45 -30.86 -26.26 33.10
CA ASP A 45 -31.64 -25.81 31.97
C ASP A 45 -30.68 -25.32 30.86
N LEU A 46 -30.43 -26.18 29.91
CA LEU A 46 -29.49 -25.94 28.82
C LEU A 46 -30.16 -25.41 27.53
N ASN A 47 -31.48 -25.26 27.52
CA ASN A 47 -32.22 -24.73 26.41
C ASN A 47 -32.49 -23.23 26.58
N PRO A 48 -31.76 -22.32 25.93
CA PRO A 48 -31.87 -20.89 26.16
C PRO A 48 -33.15 -20.24 25.61
N GLN A 49 -34.09 -21.01 25.13
CA GLN A 49 -35.29 -20.51 24.43
C GLN A 49 -36.56 -21.32 24.70
N ASP A 50 -36.66 -22.08 25.80
CA ASP A 50 -37.89 -22.78 26.17
C ASP A 50 -38.73 -22.02 27.20
N GLY A 51 -38.24 -20.86 27.68
CA GLY A 51 -38.93 -19.94 28.60
C GLY A 51 -38.92 -20.43 30.04
N LYS A 52 -38.05 -21.37 30.43
CA LYS A 52 -37.98 -21.93 31.77
C LYS A 52 -36.65 -21.63 32.44
N PHE A 53 -36.66 -21.63 33.78
CA PHE A 53 -35.47 -21.52 34.60
C PHE A 53 -35.64 -22.30 35.92
N PRO A 54 -34.64 -23.02 36.40
CA PRO A 54 -34.68 -23.71 37.70
C PRO A 54 -34.31 -22.77 38.84
N PHE A 55 -35.30 -22.12 39.42
CA PHE A 55 -35.15 -21.18 40.52
C PHE A 55 -34.73 -21.87 41.83
N ASP A 56 -33.75 -21.31 42.53
CA ASP A 56 -33.44 -21.69 43.91
C ASP A 56 -34.49 -21.12 44.83
N THR A 57 -35.25 -22.02 45.47
CA THR A 57 -36.37 -21.72 46.38
C THR A 57 -36.01 -21.93 47.84
N SER A 58 -34.78 -22.31 48.16
CA SER A 58 -34.32 -22.72 49.48
C SER A 58 -34.57 -21.67 50.60
N ALA A 59 -34.52 -20.38 50.26
CA ALA A 59 -34.74 -19.28 51.25
C ALA A 59 -36.17 -18.72 51.26
N ILE A 60 -37.02 -19.13 50.29
CA ILE A 60 -38.37 -18.53 50.13
C ILE A 60 -39.22 -18.76 51.36
N GLN A 61 -39.35 -20.01 51.81
CA GLN A 61 -40.16 -20.41 52.97
C GLN A 61 -39.77 -19.65 54.22
N SER A 62 -38.46 -19.58 54.49
CA SER A 62 -37.98 -18.89 55.72
C SER A 62 -38.20 -17.37 55.66
N THR A 63 -38.07 -16.74 54.49
CA THR A 63 -38.36 -15.32 54.32
C THR A 63 -39.86 -15.01 54.47
N LEU A 64 -40.69 -15.83 53.83
CA LEU A 64 -42.15 -15.70 53.86
C LEU A 64 -42.74 -15.81 55.25
N VAL A 65 -42.31 -16.82 55.99
CA VAL A 65 -42.77 -17.07 57.37
C VAL A 65 -42.15 -16.11 58.41
N GLY A 66 -40.89 -15.73 58.17
CA GLY A 66 -40.14 -14.90 59.13
C GLY A 66 -39.97 -15.61 60.47
N SER A 67 -40.26 -14.92 61.61
CA SER A 67 -40.18 -15.47 62.98
C SER A 67 -41.48 -16.11 63.47
N GLN A 68 -42.46 -16.23 62.59
CA GLN A 68 -43.77 -16.78 62.99
C GLN A 68 -43.68 -18.30 63.26
N THR A 69 -44.34 -18.75 64.28
CA THR A 69 -44.49 -20.17 64.63
C THR A 69 -45.96 -20.56 64.53
N ASN A 70 -46.28 -21.86 64.43
CA ASN A 70 -47.64 -22.37 64.31
C ASN A 70 -48.37 -21.85 63.05
N VAL A 71 -47.63 -21.75 61.90
CA VAL A 71 -48.19 -21.40 60.58
C VAL A 71 -47.84 -22.49 59.58
N THR A 72 -48.73 -22.69 58.61
CA THR A 72 -48.55 -23.57 57.46
C THR A 72 -48.70 -22.74 56.22
N THR A 73 -47.83 -22.95 55.25
CA THR A 73 -47.84 -22.27 53.92
C THR A 73 -48.44 -23.21 52.90
N TYR A 74 -49.10 -22.63 51.91
CA TYR A 74 -49.62 -23.34 50.72
C TYR A 74 -49.29 -22.51 49.47
N TYR A 75 -48.76 -23.17 48.48
CA TYR A 75 -48.39 -22.56 47.23
C TYR A 75 -49.31 -23.06 46.13
N TYR A 76 -49.90 -22.14 45.37
CA TYR A 76 -50.84 -22.46 44.26
C TYR A 76 -50.35 -21.90 42.93
N LEU A 77 -50.50 -22.71 41.88
CA LEU A 77 -50.34 -22.26 40.50
C LEU A 77 -51.44 -21.23 40.17
N PRO A 78 -51.24 -20.43 39.09
CA PRO A 78 -52.23 -19.42 38.64
C PRO A 78 -53.62 -20.01 38.34
N ASP A 79 -53.70 -21.27 38.03
CA ASP A 79 -54.96 -21.99 37.79
C ASP A 79 -55.64 -22.50 39.09
N GLY A 80 -55.08 -22.21 40.26
CA GLY A 80 -55.54 -22.65 41.54
C GLY A 80 -55.07 -24.04 41.97
N THR A 81 -54.27 -24.72 41.21
CA THR A 81 -53.71 -26.04 41.56
C THR A 81 -52.70 -25.90 42.68
N LEU A 82 -52.88 -26.69 43.74
CA LEU A 82 -51.94 -26.73 44.87
C LEU A 82 -50.65 -27.41 44.47
N ILE A 83 -49.52 -26.68 44.63
CA ILE A 83 -48.16 -27.22 44.43
C ILE A 83 -47.75 -28.03 45.68
N GLY A 84 -48.01 -27.49 46.90
CA GLY A 84 -47.63 -28.11 48.16
C GLY A 84 -47.48 -27.09 49.29
N ASN A 85 -46.94 -27.55 50.43
CA ASN A 85 -46.61 -26.72 51.59
C ASN A 85 -45.19 -26.09 51.46
N GLU A 86 -44.38 -26.58 50.52
CA GLU A 86 -43.06 -26.09 50.18
C GLU A 86 -42.92 -26.13 48.65
N LEU A 87 -42.15 -25.19 48.10
CA LEU A 87 -41.81 -25.26 46.70
C LEU A 87 -40.68 -26.28 46.46
N PRO A 88 -40.76 -27.05 45.40
CA PRO A 88 -39.60 -27.87 44.98
C PRO A 88 -38.33 -27.00 44.83
N ASN A 89 -37.18 -27.56 45.24
CA ASN A 89 -35.91 -26.88 45.04
C ASN A 89 -34.95 -27.77 44.25
N PRO A 90 -34.53 -27.36 43.00
CA PRO A 90 -34.96 -26.15 42.28
C PRO A 90 -36.42 -26.24 41.78
N PHE A 91 -37.08 -25.09 41.65
CA PHE A 91 -38.40 -24.97 41.06
C PHE A 91 -38.26 -24.59 39.58
N LEU A 92 -38.41 -25.57 38.67
CA LEU A 92 -38.41 -25.32 37.23
C LEU A 92 -39.68 -24.60 36.80
N SER A 93 -39.57 -23.32 36.45
CA SER A 93 -40.74 -22.48 36.17
C SER A 93 -40.56 -21.63 34.94
N THR A 94 -41.63 -21.37 34.22
CA THR A 94 -41.78 -20.28 33.29
C THR A 94 -42.03 -18.96 34.04
N SER A 95 -42.11 -17.83 33.31
CA SER A 95 -42.63 -16.59 33.89
C SER A 95 -44.07 -16.76 34.33
N GLN A 96 -44.32 -16.70 35.64
CA GLN A 96 -45.64 -16.80 36.24
C GLN A 96 -45.67 -16.20 37.63
N THR A 97 -46.89 -15.89 38.11
CA THR A 97 -47.14 -15.49 39.49
C THR A 97 -47.87 -16.62 40.19
N ILE A 98 -47.36 -17.10 41.31
CA ILE A 98 -48.02 -18.11 42.14
C ILE A 98 -48.64 -17.42 43.37
N ASP A 99 -49.80 -17.94 43.80
CA ASP A 99 -50.48 -17.48 44.97
C ASP A 99 -50.00 -18.25 46.20
N ILE A 100 -49.85 -17.53 47.31
CA ILE A 100 -49.37 -18.10 48.55
C ILE A 100 -50.41 -17.77 49.65
N LYS A 101 -50.78 -18.81 50.42
CA LYS A 101 -51.60 -18.70 51.62
C LYS A 101 -50.76 -19.12 52.80
N ILE A 102 -50.65 -18.25 53.83
CA ILE A 102 -50.12 -18.62 55.12
C ILE A 102 -51.33 -18.72 56.07
N GLU A 103 -51.47 -19.86 56.68
CA GLU A 103 -52.60 -20.16 57.58
C GLU A 103 -52.07 -20.63 58.94
N LEU A 104 -52.77 -20.35 60.02
CA LEU A 104 -52.46 -20.96 61.30
C LEU A 104 -52.51 -22.50 61.20
N ALA A 105 -51.54 -23.17 61.78
CA ALA A 105 -51.48 -24.63 61.74
C ALA A 105 -52.54 -25.31 62.66
N SER A 106 -52.99 -24.58 63.63
CA SER A 106 -54.04 -25.02 64.56
C SER A 106 -54.72 -23.83 65.22
N SER A 107 -55.99 -24.00 65.62
CA SER A 107 -56.77 -22.99 66.43
C SER A 107 -56.14 -22.77 67.78
N LEU A 108 -56.19 -21.53 68.30
CA LEU A 108 -55.68 -21.16 69.58
C LEU A 108 -56.56 -21.80 70.67
N GLY A 109 -55.95 -22.42 71.70
CA GLY A 109 -56.69 -23.07 72.81
C GLY A 109 -57.37 -24.37 72.41
N GLY A 110 -57.16 -24.94 71.24
CA GLY A 110 -57.77 -26.21 70.83
C GLY A 110 -59.27 -26.18 70.53
N VAL A 111 -59.84 -24.99 70.39
CA VAL A 111 -61.24 -24.77 70.02
C VAL A 111 -61.40 -24.54 68.57
N SER A 112 -62.25 -25.31 67.91
CA SER A 112 -62.49 -25.16 66.47
C SER A 112 -63.14 -23.82 66.14
N ASN A 113 -62.53 -23.02 65.21
CA ASN A 113 -63.12 -21.81 64.69
C ASN A 113 -64.10 -22.15 63.56
N PRO A 114 -65.41 -21.78 63.70
CA PRO A 114 -66.43 -22.11 62.70
C PRO A 114 -66.19 -21.45 61.30
N ASP A 115 -65.43 -20.33 61.28
CA ASP A 115 -65.09 -19.63 60.02
C ASP A 115 -63.79 -20.12 59.44
N GLY A 116 -63.17 -21.19 59.98
CA GLY A 116 -61.89 -21.73 59.59
C GLY A 116 -60.71 -21.02 60.28
N LEU A 117 -59.49 -21.44 59.94
CA LEU A 117 -58.26 -20.88 60.50
C LEU A 117 -57.96 -19.51 59.88
N CYS A 118 -57.43 -18.59 60.71
CA CYS A 118 -56.96 -17.29 60.17
C CYS A 118 -55.84 -17.45 59.22
N PHE A 119 -55.88 -16.74 58.10
CA PHE A 119 -54.90 -16.78 57.07
C PHE A 119 -54.57 -15.37 56.53
N ASP A 120 -53.42 -15.28 55.83
CA ASP A 120 -53.01 -14.15 55.02
C ASP A 120 -52.54 -14.65 53.65
N THR A 121 -52.57 -13.80 52.62
CA THR A 121 -52.19 -14.18 51.28
C THR A 121 -51.16 -13.18 50.68
N THR A 122 -50.28 -13.67 49.91
CA THR A 122 -49.34 -12.88 49.08
C THR A 122 -49.12 -13.59 47.76
N THR A 123 -48.35 -12.97 46.90
CA THR A 123 -47.97 -13.55 45.61
C THR A 123 -46.46 -13.62 45.47
N LEU A 124 -45.95 -14.54 44.66
CA LEU A 124 -44.56 -14.70 44.30
C LEU A 124 -44.43 -14.69 42.80
N GLU A 125 -43.71 -13.72 42.28
CA GLU A 125 -43.49 -13.55 40.82
C GLU A 125 -42.18 -14.21 40.39
N PHE A 126 -42.24 -15.15 39.47
CA PHE A 126 -41.11 -15.72 38.73
C PHE A 126 -41.05 -15.06 37.38
N VAL A 127 -39.85 -14.53 36.97
CA VAL A 127 -39.64 -13.89 35.66
C VAL A 127 -38.44 -14.52 35.00
N VAL A 128 -38.68 -15.16 33.85
CA VAL A 128 -37.67 -15.71 32.96
C VAL A 128 -37.63 -14.86 31.70
N ASN A 129 -36.48 -14.31 31.37
CA ASN A 129 -36.27 -13.53 30.15
C ASN A 129 -35.48 -14.33 29.15
N ASP A 130 -35.86 -14.30 27.88
CA ASP A 130 -35.13 -14.99 26.82
C ASP A 130 -33.66 -14.52 26.78
N SER A 131 -32.73 -15.46 26.77
CA SER A 131 -31.34 -15.19 26.52
C SER A 131 -31.12 -14.77 25.06
N PRO A 132 -30.40 -13.70 24.79
CA PRO A 132 -30.07 -13.32 23.41
C PRO A 132 -29.16 -14.36 22.76
N GLN A 133 -29.31 -14.55 21.45
CA GLN A 133 -28.39 -15.34 20.64
C GLN A 133 -27.64 -14.43 19.68
N ALA A 134 -26.36 -14.71 19.50
CA ALA A 134 -25.51 -14.02 18.54
C ALA A 134 -24.77 -15.02 17.66
N TYR A 135 -24.83 -14.80 16.36
CA TYR A 135 -24.28 -15.70 15.36
C TYR A 135 -22.90 -15.22 14.89
N PRO A 136 -22.03 -16.15 14.43
CA PRO A 136 -20.71 -15.78 13.91
C PRO A 136 -20.81 -14.84 12.73
N VAL A 137 -19.98 -13.78 12.74
CA VAL A 137 -19.78 -12.86 11.64
C VAL A 137 -18.36 -13.06 11.12
N THR A 138 -18.22 -13.36 9.84
CA THR A 138 -16.92 -13.50 9.17
C THR A 138 -16.69 -12.32 8.27
N ILE A 139 -15.60 -11.60 8.50
CA ILE A 139 -15.13 -10.48 7.66
C ILE A 139 -13.95 -11.00 6.84
N ALA A 140 -13.97 -10.76 5.53
CA ALA A 140 -12.84 -11.10 4.66
C ALA A 140 -11.65 -10.18 5.00
N PRO A 141 -10.45 -10.74 5.20
CA PRO A 141 -9.25 -9.94 5.35
C PRO A 141 -9.04 -8.99 4.17
N GLN A 142 -8.56 -7.78 4.43
CA GLN A 142 -8.21 -6.78 3.42
C GLN A 142 -6.70 -6.59 3.37
N CYS A 143 -6.20 -6.06 2.27
CA CYS A 143 -4.82 -5.57 2.19
C CYS A 143 -4.77 -4.11 2.66
N ASP A 144 -3.62 -3.69 3.15
CA ASP A 144 -3.30 -2.30 3.45
C ASP A 144 -3.18 -1.51 2.12
N ASP A 145 -4.31 -1.11 1.55
CA ASP A 145 -4.43 -0.50 0.21
C ASP A 145 -5.25 0.80 0.22
N GLY A 146 -5.28 1.49 1.36
CA GLY A 146 -5.95 2.76 1.56
C GLY A 146 -5.25 3.96 0.90
N THR A 147 -5.43 5.15 1.46
CA THR A 147 -4.76 6.38 0.99
C THR A 147 -3.27 6.43 1.31
N ASP A 148 -2.84 5.69 2.34
CA ASP A 148 -1.44 5.44 2.71
C ASP A 148 -1.24 3.93 2.80
N ASP A 149 -0.49 3.36 1.87
CA ASP A 149 -0.26 1.91 1.72
C ASP A 149 0.76 1.33 2.72
N SER A 150 1.03 2.04 3.80
CA SER A 150 1.99 1.67 4.85
C SER A 150 1.51 1.95 6.28
N ASP A 151 0.29 2.45 6.46
CA ASP A 151 -0.24 2.86 7.77
C ASP A 151 -0.93 1.73 8.54
N GLY A 152 -1.14 0.57 7.90
CA GLY A 152 -1.78 -0.61 8.49
C GLY A 152 -3.30 -0.51 8.57
N PHE A 153 -3.93 0.45 7.87
CA PHE A 153 -5.38 0.62 7.81
C PHE A 153 -5.97 0.08 6.52
N SER A 154 -7.21 -0.35 6.59
CA SER A 154 -8.03 -0.64 5.41
C SER A 154 -9.51 -0.39 5.70
N GLU A 155 -10.28 -0.18 4.65
CA GLU A 155 -11.72 0.07 4.73
C GLU A 155 -12.50 -1.24 4.60
N PHE A 156 -13.42 -1.48 5.56
CA PHE A 156 -14.29 -2.66 5.57
C PHE A 156 -15.75 -2.26 5.40
N ASP A 157 -16.46 -3.00 4.57
CA ASP A 157 -17.92 -2.89 4.50
C ASP A 157 -18.56 -3.62 5.69
N THR A 158 -19.18 -2.85 6.57
CA THR A 158 -19.86 -3.33 7.79
C THR A 158 -21.39 -3.30 7.67
N SER A 159 -21.94 -2.97 6.50
CA SER A 159 -23.37 -2.77 6.27
C SER A 159 -24.24 -3.94 6.71
N ASN A 160 -23.72 -5.17 6.63
CA ASN A 160 -24.43 -6.40 6.98
C ASN A 160 -24.04 -7.01 8.33
N VAL A 161 -23.08 -6.44 9.05
CA VAL A 161 -22.55 -7.02 10.31
C VAL A 161 -23.65 -7.21 11.35
N LEU A 162 -24.43 -6.17 11.61
CA LEU A 162 -25.51 -6.21 12.60
C LEU A 162 -26.58 -7.24 12.21
N ASN A 163 -26.99 -7.26 10.97
CA ASN A 163 -27.99 -8.23 10.48
C ASN A 163 -27.48 -9.66 10.59
N THR A 164 -26.25 -9.94 10.16
CA THR A 164 -25.63 -11.28 10.25
C THR A 164 -25.50 -11.73 11.70
N LEU A 165 -25.08 -10.83 12.61
CA LEU A 165 -24.94 -11.12 14.04
C LEU A 165 -26.25 -11.57 14.67
N LEU A 166 -27.39 -10.98 14.27
CA LEU A 166 -28.71 -11.22 14.87
C LEU A 166 -29.55 -12.24 14.11
N THR A 167 -29.18 -12.63 12.90
CA THR A 167 -29.99 -13.55 12.07
C THR A 167 -29.52 -14.99 12.24
N ASN A 168 -30.43 -15.86 12.62
CA ASN A 168 -30.17 -17.30 12.69
C ASN A 168 -29.90 -17.86 11.28
N PRO A 169 -28.71 -18.39 11.01
CA PRO A 169 -28.35 -18.86 9.67
C PRO A 169 -29.17 -20.08 9.19
N SER A 170 -29.77 -20.84 10.14
CA SER A 170 -30.57 -22.04 9.80
C SER A 170 -32.03 -21.70 9.51
N THR A 171 -32.60 -20.66 10.15
CA THR A 171 -34.03 -20.32 10.04
C THR A 171 -34.28 -19.01 9.29
N GLY A 172 -33.26 -18.16 9.14
CA GLY A 172 -33.39 -16.82 8.56
C GLY A 172 -34.11 -15.81 9.47
N ILE A 173 -34.39 -16.15 10.73
CA ILE A 173 -35.11 -15.29 11.66
C ILE A 173 -34.12 -14.31 12.31
N THR A 174 -34.41 -13.00 12.19
CA THR A 174 -33.64 -11.94 12.81
C THR A 174 -34.19 -11.55 14.16
N GLN A 175 -33.34 -11.47 15.18
CA GLN A 175 -33.72 -11.15 16.55
C GLN A 175 -33.65 -9.63 16.83
N SER A 176 -34.53 -8.85 16.23
CA SER A 176 -34.54 -7.38 16.33
C SER A 176 -34.93 -6.80 17.69
N LYS A 177 -35.37 -7.64 18.63
CA LYS A 177 -35.81 -7.21 19.97
C LYS A 177 -34.69 -6.90 20.96
N TYR A 178 -33.44 -7.29 20.63
CA TYR A 178 -32.28 -7.11 21.49
C TYR A 178 -31.50 -5.85 21.16
N ASN A 179 -30.87 -5.27 22.17
CA ASN A 179 -29.93 -4.18 22.03
C ASN A 179 -28.54 -4.74 21.67
N VAL A 180 -27.85 -4.08 20.72
CA VAL A 180 -26.47 -4.43 20.37
C VAL A 180 -25.56 -3.25 20.67
N SER A 181 -24.36 -3.57 21.12
CA SER A 181 -23.30 -2.62 21.38
C SER A 181 -21.99 -3.22 20.87
N PHE A 182 -21.27 -2.51 19.97
CA PHE A 182 -19.95 -2.86 19.47
C PHE A 182 -18.89 -2.07 20.21
N SER A 183 -17.89 -2.74 20.74
CA SER A 183 -16.71 -2.13 21.34
C SER A 183 -15.52 -2.32 20.41
N TYR A 184 -14.90 -1.21 19.97
CA TYR A 184 -13.83 -1.19 18.99
C TYR A 184 -12.89 -0.01 19.24
N LYS A 185 -11.74 0.04 18.53
CA LYS A 185 -10.87 1.21 18.46
C LYS A 185 -11.13 1.96 17.16
N ASP A 186 -11.19 3.28 17.24
CA ASP A 186 -11.28 4.15 16.07
C ASP A 186 -9.92 4.31 15.36
N ASP A 187 -9.88 5.13 14.30
CA ASP A 187 -8.70 5.46 13.50
C ASP A 187 -7.56 6.14 14.29
N LYS A 188 -7.88 6.63 15.50
CA LYS A 188 -6.90 7.24 16.44
C LYS A 188 -6.49 6.28 17.56
N GLY A 189 -6.96 5.04 17.52
CA GLY A 189 -6.72 4.03 18.56
C GLY A 189 -7.52 4.24 19.85
N VAL A 190 -8.51 5.16 19.85
CA VAL A 190 -9.37 5.42 21.01
C VAL A 190 -10.51 4.42 21.07
N SER A 191 -10.76 3.86 22.25
CA SER A 191 -11.86 2.92 22.47
C SER A 191 -13.22 3.60 22.31
N GLN A 192 -14.05 3.04 21.46
CA GLN A 192 -15.40 3.49 21.15
C GLN A 192 -16.43 2.41 21.47
N THR A 193 -17.66 2.84 21.71
CA THR A 193 -18.81 1.95 21.87
C THR A 193 -19.98 2.54 21.10
N ALA A 194 -20.58 1.74 20.21
CA ALA A 194 -21.69 2.18 19.36
C ALA A 194 -22.68 1.05 19.07
N ALA A 195 -23.92 1.39 18.76
CA ALA A 195 -24.95 0.41 18.38
C ALA A 195 -24.74 -0.20 16.99
N THR A 196 -23.99 0.49 16.13
CA THR A 196 -23.58 0.03 14.80
C THR A 196 -22.11 0.40 14.58
N LEU A 197 -21.40 -0.38 13.78
CA LEU A 197 -20.07 0.01 13.32
C LEU A 197 -20.16 1.11 12.27
N PRO A 198 -19.14 1.98 12.14
CA PRO A 198 -19.01 2.87 10.99
C PRO A 198 -19.04 2.08 9.67
N ASN A 199 -19.57 2.67 8.60
CA ASN A 199 -19.54 2.06 7.26
C ASN A 199 -19.21 3.13 6.20
N PRO A 200 -18.05 3.04 5.52
CA PRO A 200 -17.00 2.04 5.72
C PRO A 200 -16.34 2.15 7.09
N PHE A 201 -15.83 1.04 7.60
CA PHE A 201 -15.06 1.00 8.84
C PHE A 201 -13.58 0.98 8.51
N ASN A 202 -12.94 2.15 8.57
CA ASN A 202 -11.50 2.30 8.39
C ASN A 202 -10.78 1.91 9.69
N THR A 203 -10.01 0.82 9.64
CA THR A 203 -9.40 0.27 10.86
C THR A 203 -8.14 -0.54 10.57
N THR A 204 -7.30 -0.69 11.60
CA THR A 204 -6.20 -1.64 11.63
C THR A 204 -6.70 -3.05 12.00
N THR A 205 -5.81 -4.03 11.97
CA THR A 205 -6.11 -5.36 12.54
C THR A 205 -6.55 -5.24 13.98
N GLN A 206 -7.81 -5.62 14.26
CA GLN A 206 -8.35 -5.63 15.61
C GLN A 206 -9.50 -6.63 15.76
N THR A 207 -9.80 -6.97 17.01
CA THR A 207 -11.00 -7.71 17.42
C THR A 207 -12.04 -6.72 17.91
N VAL A 208 -13.20 -6.71 17.29
CA VAL A 208 -14.38 -5.98 17.73
C VAL A 208 -15.25 -6.90 18.59
N THR A 209 -15.62 -6.47 19.80
CA THR A 209 -16.52 -7.24 20.65
C THR A 209 -17.95 -6.71 20.47
N ALA A 210 -18.83 -7.57 19.97
CA ALA A 210 -20.26 -7.31 19.92
C ALA A 210 -20.94 -7.88 21.18
N THR A 211 -21.69 -7.05 21.89
CA THR A 211 -22.48 -7.40 23.07
C THR A 211 -23.94 -7.28 22.71
N VAL A 212 -24.69 -8.38 22.82
CA VAL A 212 -26.15 -8.43 22.61
C VAL A 212 -26.84 -8.59 23.94
N THR A 213 -27.79 -7.69 24.27
CA THR A 213 -28.40 -7.58 25.58
C THR A 213 -29.92 -7.58 25.46
N ASN A 214 -30.61 -8.31 26.37
CA ASN A 214 -32.06 -8.24 26.46
C ASN A 214 -32.46 -6.93 27.19
N PRO A 215 -33.25 -6.04 26.56
CA PRO A 215 -33.63 -4.76 27.18
C PRO A 215 -34.55 -4.93 28.42
N LEU A 216 -35.24 -6.06 28.55
CA LEU A 216 -36.12 -6.35 29.71
C LEU A 216 -35.34 -6.86 30.93
N ASN A 217 -34.15 -7.44 30.69
CA ASN A 217 -33.24 -7.89 31.73
C ASN A 217 -31.81 -7.74 31.22
N THR A 218 -31.12 -6.72 31.69
CA THR A 218 -29.75 -6.38 31.21
C THR A 218 -28.68 -7.37 31.68
N THR A 219 -29.03 -8.31 32.55
CA THR A 219 -28.13 -9.41 32.93
C THR A 219 -28.10 -10.51 31.85
N CYS A 220 -29.17 -10.62 31.03
CA CYS A 220 -29.23 -11.53 29.88
C CYS A 220 -28.39 -10.96 28.72
N VAL A 221 -27.15 -11.39 28.61
CA VAL A 221 -26.16 -10.85 27.68
C VAL A 221 -25.36 -11.98 27.07
N ILE A 222 -25.02 -11.82 25.79
CA ILE A 222 -24.04 -12.65 25.07
C ILE A 222 -23.05 -11.78 24.34
N THR A 223 -21.80 -12.23 24.22
CA THR A 223 -20.75 -11.54 23.49
C THR A 223 -20.25 -12.39 22.32
N LYS A 224 -19.86 -11.73 21.22
CA LYS A 224 -19.19 -12.32 20.07
C LYS A 224 -18.05 -11.44 19.63
N ASN A 225 -16.93 -12.08 19.30
CA ASN A 225 -15.78 -11.41 18.70
C ASN A 225 -15.89 -11.46 17.19
N ILE A 226 -15.55 -10.35 16.55
CA ILE A 226 -15.50 -10.17 15.11
C ILE A 226 -14.08 -9.69 14.77
N GLU A 227 -13.37 -10.51 14.00
CA GLU A 227 -11.99 -10.22 13.62
C GLU A 227 -11.95 -9.38 12.35
N PHE A 228 -11.27 -8.23 12.41
CA PHE A 228 -10.87 -7.41 11.27
C PHE A 228 -9.37 -7.60 11.08
N VAL A 229 -8.96 -8.02 9.88
CA VAL A 229 -7.56 -8.33 9.57
C VAL A 229 -7.10 -7.52 8.38
N VAL A 230 -6.10 -6.68 8.59
CA VAL A 230 -5.39 -5.92 7.54
C VAL A 230 -4.05 -6.57 7.30
N ASN A 231 -3.83 -7.01 6.07
CA ASN A 231 -2.59 -7.64 5.65
C ASN A 231 -1.65 -6.60 5.04
N PRO A 232 -0.39 -6.53 5.48
CA PRO A 232 0.55 -5.56 4.95
C PRO A 232 0.91 -5.85 3.50
N LEU A 233 1.02 -4.79 2.68
CA LEU A 233 1.47 -4.87 1.29
C LEU A 233 2.92 -5.37 1.20
N PRO A 234 3.36 -5.85 0.02
CA PRO A 234 4.76 -6.15 -0.26
C PRO A 234 5.65 -4.94 0.00
N LEU A 235 6.72 -5.12 0.75
CA LEU A 235 7.72 -4.09 0.99
C LEU A 235 8.99 -4.41 0.20
N PHE A 236 9.25 -3.65 -0.87
CA PHE A 236 10.38 -3.85 -1.75
C PHE A 236 10.82 -2.53 -2.39
N GLU A 237 12.05 -2.50 -2.87
CA GLU A 237 12.66 -1.33 -3.51
C GLU A 237 13.48 -1.76 -4.73
N ARG A 238 13.92 -0.79 -5.53
CA ARG A 238 14.86 -1.06 -6.62
C ARG A 238 16.18 -1.61 -6.07
N ALA A 239 16.70 -2.64 -6.73
CA ALA A 239 17.99 -3.24 -6.40
C ALA A 239 19.16 -2.45 -7.00
N ASP A 240 18.89 -1.61 -8.01
CA ASP A 240 19.85 -0.82 -8.77
C ASP A 240 19.33 0.61 -9.01
N ASN A 241 20.20 1.49 -9.49
CA ASN A 241 19.87 2.87 -9.88
C ASN A 241 19.93 3.10 -11.38
N THR A 242 19.88 2.04 -12.17
CA THR A 242 19.94 2.12 -13.64
C THR A 242 18.80 2.98 -14.17
N SER A 243 19.15 4.01 -14.93
CA SER A 243 18.20 4.94 -15.56
C SER A 243 18.36 5.02 -17.08
N ILE A 244 19.37 4.36 -17.62
CA ILE A 244 19.73 4.40 -19.02
C ILE A 244 20.10 3.00 -19.52
N VAL A 245 19.71 2.70 -20.75
CA VAL A 245 20.14 1.49 -21.48
C VAL A 245 20.78 1.88 -22.81
N CYS A 246 21.89 1.23 -23.14
CA CYS A 246 22.58 1.42 -24.42
C CYS A 246 22.03 0.47 -25.49
N LEU A 247 21.39 1.01 -26.52
CA LEU A 247 20.76 0.22 -27.59
C LEU A 247 21.74 -0.60 -28.46
N ASN A 248 23.02 -0.30 -28.36
CA ASN A 248 24.10 -0.96 -29.14
C ASN A 248 24.93 -1.94 -28.28
N LEU A 249 24.60 -2.10 -27.02
CA LEU A 249 25.26 -3.04 -26.11
C LEU A 249 24.34 -4.19 -25.73
N ASP A 250 24.89 -5.20 -25.07
CA ASP A 250 24.13 -6.33 -24.56
C ASP A 250 23.09 -5.88 -23.51
N PRO A 251 21.96 -6.59 -23.39
CA PRO A 251 20.96 -6.31 -22.36
C PRO A 251 21.54 -6.32 -20.95
N ILE A 252 21.12 -5.36 -20.13
CA ILE A 252 21.57 -5.18 -18.75
C ILE A 252 20.51 -5.63 -17.75
N PRO A 253 20.91 -6.13 -16.57
CA PRO A 253 19.95 -6.48 -15.52
C PRO A 253 19.40 -5.24 -14.84
N ILE A 254 18.07 -5.22 -14.64
CA ILE A 254 17.40 -4.34 -13.69
C ILE A 254 16.59 -5.19 -12.72
N GLY A 255 16.42 -4.74 -11.49
CA GLY A 255 15.75 -5.57 -10.51
C GLY A 255 15.22 -4.83 -9.31
N VAL A 256 14.57 -5.63 -8.47
CA VAL A 256 14.06 -5.23 -7.17
C VAL A 256 14.51 -6.22 -6.10
N LYS A 257 14.54 -5.77 -4.86
CA LYS A 257 14.85 -6.60 -3.69
C LYS A 257 13.78 -6.38 -2.62
N ALA A 258 13.39 -7.43 -1.93
CA ALA A 258 12.55 -7.33 -0.74
C ALA A 258 13.27 -6.49 0.33
N SER A 259 12.53 -5.62 1.01
CA SER A 259 13.03 -4.80 2.13
C SER A 259 12.67 -5.42 3.49
N ASP A 260 11.99 -6.57 3.49
CA ASP A 260 11.65 -7.36 4.67
C ASP A 260 11.99 -8.85 4.45
N SER A 261 11.62 -9.71 5.40
CA SER A 261 11.90 -11.15 5.36
C SER A 261 10.87 -12.00 4.60
N ARG A 262 9.82 -11.36 4.03
CA ARG A 262 8.77 -12.05 3.29
C ARG A 262 9.21 -12.40 1.87
N SER A 263 8.60 -13.41 1.30
CA SER A 263 8.82 -13.83 -0.09
C SER A 263 7.72 -13.31 -0.99
N TYR A 264 8.10 -12.88 -2.19
CA TYR A 264 7.19 -12.33 -3.18
C TYR A 264 7.37 -12.99 -4.53
N THR A 265 6.32 -13.01 -5.33
CA THR A 265 6.40 -13.21 -6.78
C THR A 265 6.35 -11.87 -7.48
N TYR A 266 7.06 -11.73 -8.61
CA TYR A 266 7.16 -10.49 -9.34
C TYR A 266 6.64 -10.65 -10.76
N THR A 267 5.88 -9.67 -11.24
CA THR A 267 5.48 -9.56 -12.63
C THR A 267 5.92 -8.20 -13.17
N TRP A 268 6.40 -8.20 -14.40
CA TRP A 268 6.95 -7.01 -15.03
C TRP A 268 6.14 -6.60 -16.24
N THR A 269 5.98 -5.29 -16.45
CA THR A 269 5.48 -4.71 -17.69
C THR A 269 6.43 -3.66 -18.22
N ARG A 270 6.41 -3.44 -19.53
CA ARG A 270 7.07 -2.32 -20.22
C ARG A 270 6.03 -1.58 -21.03
N ASN A 271 5.87 -0.27 -20.80
CA ASN A 271 4.85 0.56 -21.45
C ASN A 271 3.44 -0.07 -21.38
N GLY A 272 3.10 -0.64 -20.23
CA GLY A 272 1.82 -1.31 -19.98
C GLY A 272 1.66 -2.71 -20.62
N THR A 273 2.66 -3.19 -21.37
CA THR A 273 2.64 -4.53 -21.97
C THR A 273 3.47 -5.50 -21.13
N ALA A 274 2.94 -6.71 -20.90
CA ALA A 274 3.64 -7.73 -20.13
C ALA A 274 5.05 -7.99 -20.68
N PHE A 275 6.04 -7.93 -19.80
CA PHE A 275 7.41 -8.24 -20.12
C PHE A 275 7.64 -9.75 -19.92
N PRO A 276 8.15 -10.47 -20.91
CA PRO A 276 8.39 -11.90 -20.76
C PRO A 276 9.48 -12.15 -19.72
N THR A 277 9.13 -12.88 -18.67
CA THR A 277 10.07 -13.37 -17.66
C THR A 277 10.46 -14.81 -17.99
N ASN A 278 11.70 -15.17 -17.80
CA ASN A 278 12.24 -16.49 -18.19
C ASN A 278 11.85 -17.62 -17.24
N VAL A 279 11.32 -17.29 -16.04
CA VAL A 279 10.90 -18.27 -15.03
C VAL A 279 9.58 -17.79 -14.40
N SER A 280 8.66 -18.70 -14.21
CA SER A 280 7.32 -18.44 -13.70
C SER A 280 7.29 -17.62 -12.39
N GLY A 281 7.10 -16.29 -12.53
CA GLY A 281 6.64 -15.43 -11.46
C GLY A 281 7.58 -15.16 -10.28
N VAL A 282 8.88 -15.53 -10.36
CA VAL A 282 9.83 -15.39 -9.24
C VAL A 282 10.95 -14.38 -9.54
N ASP A 283 11.02 -13.86 -10.76
CA ASP A 283 12.16 -13.06 -11.21
C ASP A 283 12.13 -11.66 -10.61
N SER A 284 12.87 -11.47 -9.52
CA SER A 284 13.16 -10.15 -8.98
C SER A 284 14.06 -9.31 -9.89
N THR A 285 14.66 -9.92 -10.94
CA THR A 285 15.56 -9.29 -11.89
C THR A 285 15.21 -9.71 -13.30
N ILE A 286 15.21 -8.76 -14.24
CA ILE A 286 15.01 -8.98 -15.68
C ILE A 286 16.15 -8.36 -16.47
N LEU A 287 16.40 -8.88 -17.70
CA LEU A 287 17.36 -8.31 -18.64
C LEU A 287 16.63 -7.39 -19.62
N ILE A 288 17.09 -6.16 -19.74
CA ILE A 288 16.51 -5.15 -20.62
C ILE A 288 17.52 -4.67 -21.67
N GLY A 289 17.08 -4.53 -22.92
CA GLY A 289 17.83 -3.95 -24.01
C GLY A 289 17.14 -2.72 -24.62
N LEU A 290 16.03 -2.28 -24.07
CA LEU A 290 15.24 -1.13 -24.56
C LEU A 290 14.78 -0.28 -23.40
N GLY A 291 14.68 1.03 -23.62
CA GLY A 291 14.10 1.96 -22.65
C GLY A 291 12.58 1.91 -22.62
N GLY A 292 11.98 2.72 -21.75
CA GLY A 292 10.54 2.86 -21.59
C GLY A 292 10.14 2.99 -20.12
N GLU A 293 8.83 3.01 -19.89
CA GLU A 293 8.26 2.92 -18.53
C GLU A 293 8.18 1.45 -18.13
N TYR A 294 8.89 1.08 -17.09
CA TYR A 294 8.84 -0.23 -16.46
C TYR A 294 8.01 -0.19 -15.20
N GLU A 295 7.15 -1.19 -15.05
CA GLU A 295 6.38 -1.39 -13.83
C GLU A 295 6.60 -2.83 -13.35
N VAL A 296 6.95 -2.96 -12.08
CA VAL A 296 7.07 -4.25 -11.39
C VAL A 296 6.00 -4.34 -10.32
N THR A 297 5.22 -5.42 -10.34
CA THR A 297 4.22 -5.72 -9.32
C THR A 297 4.71 -6.92 -8.51
N ALA A 298 4.90 -6.71 -7.22
CA ALA A 298 5.16 -7.76 -6.26
C ALA A 298 3.84 -8.27 -5.67
N LYS A 299 3.74 -9.58 -5.45
CA LYS A 299 2.60 -10.25 -4.83
C LYS A 299 3.11 -11.16 -3.71
N THR A 300 2.43 -11.13 -2.56
CA THR A 300 2.73 -12.01 -1.42
C THR A 300 2.52 -13.48 -1.76
N THR A 301 3.33 -14.36 -1.18
CA THR A 301 3.26 -15.83 -1.37
C THR A 301 2.63 -16.58 -0.19
N ASP A 302 2.22 -15.86 0.85
CA ASP A 302 1.65 -16.38 2.11
C ASP A 302 0.14 -16.68 2.03
N GLY A 303 -0.48 -16.52 0.87
CA GLY A 303 -1.91 -16.74 0.64
C GLY A 303 -2.78 -15.48 0.81
N THR A 304 -2.25 -14.37 1.29
CA THR A 304 -2.98 -13.10 1.43
C THR A 304 -3.27 -12.45 0.08
N ASN A 305 -2.44 -12.74 -0.94
CA ASN A 305 -2.52 -12.21 -2.30
C ASN A 305 -2.40 -10.67 -2.42
N CYS A 306 -1.87 -10.01 -1.42
CA CYS A 306 -1.65 -8.58 -1.47
C CYS A 306 -0.58 -8.22 -2.50
N THR A 307 -0.80 -7.11 -3.22
CA THR A 307 0.08 -6.66 -4.31
C THR A 307 0.47 -5.21 -4.13
N ARG A 308 1.69 -4.87 -4.57
CA ARG A 308 2.18 -3.49 -4.67
C ARG A 308 2.98 -3.33 -5.95
N SER A 309 2.85 -2.19 -6.60
CA SER A 309 3.57 -1.87 -7.83
C SER A 309 4.56 -0.73 -7.64
N LEU A 310 5.68 -0.81 -8.38
CA LEU A 310 6.69 0.24 -8.48
C LEU A 310 6.93 0.58 -9.93
N LYS A 311 6.84 1.87 -10.30
CA LYS A 311 7.09 2.38 -11.65
C LYS A 311 8.38 3.18 -11.71
N PHE A 312 9.10 3.05 -12.82
CA PHE A 312 10.29 3.85 -13.11
C PHE A 312 10.58 3.89 -14.62
N THR A 313 11.27 4.93 -15.03
CA THR A 313 11.61 5.13 -16.45
C THR A 313 13.07 4.77 -16.70
N ILE A 314 13.33 4.05 -17.78
CA ILE A 314 14.65 3.79 -18.33
C ILE A 314 14.74 4.56 -19.65
N ASN A 315 15.71 5.46 -19.75
CA ASN A 315 15.98 6.21 -20.97
C ASN A 315 16.86 5.39 -21.91
N GLU A 316 16.84 5.75 -23.18
CA GLU A 316 17.67 5.11 -24.20
C GLU A 316 18.86 6.02 -24.57
N SER A 317 20.01 5.40 -24.77
CA SER A 317 21.17 6.02 -25.39
C SER A 317 21.81 5.06 -26.40
N LYS A 318 22.67 5.59 -27.26
CA LYS A 318 23.35 4.81 -28.29
C LYS A 318 24.66 5.49 -28.68
N ILE A 319 25.65 4.69 -29.09
CA ILE A 319 26.82 5.22 -29.76
C ILE A 319 26.41 6.09 -30.97
N ALA A 320 27.04 7.23 -31.15
CA ALA A 320 26.76 8.14 -32.28
C ALA A 320 26.90 7.44 -33.61
N THR A 321 25.98 7.74 -34.52
CA THR A 321 26.10 7.36 -35.95
C THR A 321 26.52 8.60 -36.71
N VAL A 322 27.77 8.63 -37.22
CA VAL A 322 28.33 9.79 -37.94
C VAL A 322 28.81 9.40 -39.32
N LEU A 323 28.44 10.17 -40.30
CA LEU A 323 28.88 10.05 -41.69
C LEU A 323 29.60 11.34 -42.12
N ARG A 324 30.40 11.30 -43.22
CA ARG A 324 31.12 12.49 -43.70
C ARG A 324 30.20 13.68 -44.02
N LYS A 325 28.98 13.42 -44.51
CA LYS A 325 27.98 14.46 -44.78
C LYS A 325 27.48 15.20 -43.50
N ASP A 326 27.67 14.60 -42.32
CA ASP A 326 27.27 15.17 -41.04
C ASP A 326 28.35 16.10 -40.46
N ILE A 327 29.46 16.28 -41.21
CA ILE A 327 30.56 17.16 -40.83
C ILE A 327 30.65 18.29 -41.83
N VAL A 328 30.57 19.52 -41.36
CA VAL A 328 30.80 20.73 -42.17
C VAL A 328 32.18 21.26 -41.85
N VAL A 329 33.00 21.42 -42.87
CA VAL A 329 34.34 21.96 -42.75
C VAL A 329 34.41 23.29 -43.53
N GLU A 330 34.75 24.37 -42.81
CA GLU A 330 35.10 25.64 -43.39
C GLU A 330 36.62 25.74 -43.40
N ASP A 331 37.22 25.60 -44.59
CA ASP A 331 38.66 25.56 -44.79
C ASP A 331 39.13 26.55 -45.88
N LEU A 332 40.43 26.58 -46.16
CA LEU A 332 41.07 27.52 -47.12
C LEU A 332 40.86 28.98 -46.73
N THR A 333 40.73 29.28 -45.43
CA THR A 333 40.60 30.66 -44.97
C THR A 333 41.95 31.38 -45.08
N GLU A 334 41.94 32.69 -45.35
CA GLU A 334 43.18 33.48 -45.54
C GLU A 334 44.09 33.44 -44.30
N ASP A 335 43.51 33.30 -43.10
CA ASP A 335 44.25 33.26 -41.82
C ASP A 335 44.40 31.84 -41.25
N ASN A 336 44.08 30.78 -42.03
CA ASN A 336 43.97 29.40 -41.53
C ASN A 336 43.04 29.30 -40.27
N ASN A 337 42.03 30.10 -40.24
CA ASN A 337 41.02 30.07 -39.17
C ASN A 337 39.90 29.09 -39.56
N ASN A 338 40.29 27.84 -39.78
CA ASN A 338 39.37 26.81 -40.25
C ASN A 338 38.52 26.30 -39.09
N THR A 339 37.30 25.85 -39.41
CA THR A 339 36.37 25.27 -38.46
C THR A 339 35.91 23.89 -38.90
N ILE A 340 35.56 23.07 -37.92
CA ILE A 340 34.84 21.80 -38.10
C ILE A 340 33.59 21.86 -37.27
N THR A 341 32.43 21.74 -37.89
CA THR A 341 31.12 21.67 -37.22
C THR A 341 30.50 20.31 -37.43
N ILE A 342 30.02 19.70 -36.35
CA ILE A 342 29.32 18.41 -36.38
C ILE A 342 27.82 18.69 -36.36
N LEU A 343 27.06 18.15 -37.31
CA LEU A 343 25.60 18.25 -37.36
C LEU A 343 25.01 17.23 -36.35
N THR A 344 24.48 17.71 -35.23
CA THR A 344 24.06 16.86 -34.10
C THR A 344 22.76 16.13 -34.36
N GLU A 345 21.89 16.65 -35.23
CA GLU A 345 20.54 16.11 -35.50
C GLU A 345 20.55 14.69 -36.10
N THR A 346 21.68 14.30 -36.71
CA THR A 346 21.80 13.01 -37.39
C THR A 346 22.56 11.96 -36.57
N LEU A 347 23.10 12.31 -35.41
CA LEU A 347 23.95 11.44 -34.60
C LEU A 347 23.17 10.29 -33.94
N GLY A 348 21.86 10.47 -33.70
CA GLY A 348 20.99 9.49 -33.04
C GLY A 348 20.56 9.90 -31.65
N ILE A 349 20.17 8.91 -30.85
CA ILE A 349 19.72 9.11 -29.46
C ILE A 349 20.94 8.99 -28.53
N GLY A 350 21.27 10.06 -27.83
CA GLY A 350 22.38 10.07 -26.89
C GLY A 350 22.69 11.48 -26.37
N ASP A 351 23.52 11.56 -25.36
CA ASP A 351 24.12 12.80 -24.85
C ASP A 351 25.60 12.79 -25.22
N TYR A 352 25.99 13.58 -26.26
CA TYR A 352 27.29 13.47 -26.89
C TYR A 352 28.20 14.62 -26.49
N GLU A 353 29.50 14.28 -26.45
CA GLU A 353 30.60 15.23 -26.35
C GLU A 353 31.68 14.91 -27.39
N TYR A 354 32.51 15.86 -27.72
CA TYR A 354 33.33 15.86 -28.91
C TYR A 354 34.81 16.10 -28.60
N ALA A 355 35.70 15.35 -29.23
CA ALA A 355 37.12 15.58 -29.17
C ALA A 355 37.77 15.51 -30.58
N ILE A 356 38.88 16.16 -30.77
CA ILE A 356 39.65 16.16 -32.02
C ILE A 356 41.03 15.57 -31.78
N ASP A 357 41.47 14.65 -32.64
CA ASP A 357 42.80 14.03 -32.74
C ASP A 357 43.22 13.16 -31.53
N ASP A 358 42.54 13.25 -30.39
CA ASP A 358 42.84 12.45 -29.20
C ASP A 358 41.58 11.78 -28.66
N SER A 359 41.53 10.46 -28.64
CA SER A 359 40.41 9.68 -28.10
C SER A 359 40.24 9.77 -26.59
N THR A 360 41.24 10.25 -25.88
CA THR A 360 41.20 10.43 -24.43
C THR A 360 40.80 11.85 -24.02
N GLY A 361 40.64 12.76 -25.00
CA GLY A 361 40.19 14.14 -24.80
C GLY A 361 41.30 15.17 -24.73
N PRO A 362 41.01 16.44 -24.45
CA PRO A 362 39.80 16.91 -23.78
C PRO A 362 38.54 16.83 -24.67
N TYR A 363 37.42 16.45 -24.07
CA TYR A 363 36.10 16.48 -24.66
C TYR A 363 35.41 17.80 -24.35
N GLN A 364 34.60 18.29 -25.30
CA GLN A 364 33.75 19.48 -25.13
C GLN A 364 32.31 19.19 -25.54
N ASP A 365 31.35 19.92 -24.98
CA ASP A 365 29.94 19.79 -25.31
C ASP A 365 29.56 20.44 -26.64
N GLU A 366 30.30 21.49 -27.04
CA GLU A 366 30.03 22.22 -28.26
C GLU A 366 30.49 21.41 -29.49
N PRO A 367 29.64 21.24 -30.52
CA PRO A 367 29.97 20.48 -31.71
C PRO A 367 30.83 21.24 -32.74
N LEU A 368 31.45 22.34 -32.33
CA LEU A 368 32.26 23.24 -33.15
C LEU A 368 33.70 23.24 -32.66
N PHE A 369 34.62 22.94 -33.57
CA PHE A 369 36.06 23.15 -33.38
C PHE A 369 36.51 24.35 -34.20
N GLU A 370 37.11 25.34 -33.57
CA GLU A 370 37.66 26.53 -34.18
C GLU A 370 39.21 26.48 -34.30
N LYS A 371 39.78 27.26 -35.19
CA LYS A 371 41.23 27.39 -35.37
C LYS A 371 41.91 26.04 -35.65
N VAL A 372 41.19 25.18 -36.34
CA VAL A 372 41.71 23.86 -36.71
C VAL A 372 42.85 24.02 -37.74
N ARG A 373 43.96 23.37 -37.50
CA ARG A 373 45.11 23.42 -38.43
C ARG A 373 44.76 22.62 -39.70
N PRO A 374 45.30 23.04 -40.86
CA PRO A 374 45.16 22.22 -42.05
C PRO A 374 45.80 20.83 -41.88
N GLY A 375 45.08 19.79 -42.31
CA GLY A 375 45.51 18.40 -42.15
C GLY A 375 44.35 17.41 -42.20
N ILE A 376 44.66 16.18 -41.92
CA ILE A 376 43.66 15.14 -41.67
C ILE A 376 43.48 15.04 -40.15
N HIS A 377 42.24 15.18 -39.71
CA HIS A 377 41.87 15.15 -38.29
C HIS A 377 40.94 13.98 -38.04
N THR A 378 40.99 13.42 -36.83
CA THR A 378 40.04 12.43 -36.36
C THR A 378 39.13 13.07 -35.34
N ILE A 379 37.83 13.10 -35.63
CA ILE A 379 36.81 13.54 -34.69
C ILE A 379 36.33 12.32 -33.90
N TYR A 380 36.28 12.43 -32.56
CA TYR A 380 35.74 11.46 -31.64
C TYR A 380 34.46 12.02 -31.06
N ILE A 381 33.40 11.20 -31.08
CA ILE A 381 32.07 11.52 -30.51
C ILE A 381 31.78 10.48 -29.48
N ARG A 382 31.85 10.89 -28.20
CA ARG A 382 31.63 10.02 -27.06
C ARG A 382 30.22 10.24 -26.52
N ASP A 383 29.50 9.16 -26.26
CA ASP A 383 28.27 9.21 -25.48
C ASP A 383 28.62 9.30 -23.99
N LYS A 384 28.11 10.33 -23.28
CA LYS A 384 28.32 10.54 -21.85
C LYS A 384 27.70 9.45 -20.97
N ASN A 385 26.80 8.63 -21.55
CA ASN A 385 26.20 7.47 -20.88
C ASN A 385 27.00 6.18 -21.09
N ASP A 386 28.25 6.28 -21.53
CA ASP A 386 29.16 5.16 -21.75
C ASP A 386 28.73 4.15 -22.84
N CYS A 387 27.81 4.55 -23.74
CA CYS A 387 27.39 3.68 -24.85
C CYS A 387 28.44 3.53 -25.94
N GLY A 388 29.55 4.26 -25.88
CA GLY A 388 30.71 4.10 -26.74
C GLY A 388 31.21 5.39 -27.37
N ILE A 389 32.29 5.25 -28.21
CA ILE A 389 32.95 6.37 -28.91
C ILE A 389 32.90 6.07 -30.39
N ALA A 390 32.20 6.88 -31.15
CA ALA A 390 32.28 6.90 -32.60
C ALA A 390 33.46 7.75 -33.05
N LYS A 391 34.04 7.45 -34.24
CA LYS A 391 35.11 8.24 -34.80
C LYS A 391 34.93 8.42 -36.31
N ILE A 392 35.37 9.55 -36.81
CA ILE A 392 35.38 9.84 -38.24
C ILE A 392 36.59 10.70 -38.60
N GLU A 393 37.25 10.38 -39.70
CA GLU A 393 38.31 11.24 -40.26
C GLU A 393 37.71 12.32 -41.16
N VAL A 394 38.24 13.52 -41.03
CA VAL A 394 37.86 14.70 -41.79
C VAL A 394 39.09 15.40 -42.34
N SER A 395 38.95 16.02 -43.49
CA SER A 395 40.02 16.77 -44.17
C SER A 395 39.76 18.26 -43.99
N VAL A 396 40.75 18.98 -43.49
CA VAL A 396 40.79 20.45 -43.45
C VAL A 396 41.87 20.88 -44.45
N ILE A 397 41.43 21.44 -45.60
CA ILE A 397 42.33 21.86 -46.64
C ILE A 397 43.01 23.19 -46.25
N GLY A 398 44.30 23.27 -46.53
CA GLY A 398 45.03 24.51 -46.31
C GLY A 398 46.42 24.48 -46.94
N PHE A 399 47.16 25.53 -46.73
CA PHE A 399 48.46 25.71 -47.33
C PHE A 399 49.42 26.45 -46.40
N LYS A 400 50.73 26.29 -46.66
CA LYS A 400 51.73 27.09 -45.92
C LYS A 400 51.92 28.43 -46.63
N LYS A 401 51.95 29.54 -45.92
CA LYS A 401 52.11 30.90 -46.41
C LYS A 401 53.52 31.16 -46.94
N PHE A 402 54.50 30.34 -46.58
CA PHE A 402 55.87 30.41 -47.08
C PHE A 402 56.52 29.02 -47.04
N PHE A 403 57.66 28.92 -47.77
CA PHE A 403 58.59 27.78 -47.69
C PHE A 403 60.01 28.25 -47.91
N THR A 404 60.97 27.45 -47.42
CA THR A 404 62.41 27.79 -47.41
C THR A 404 63.22 26.62 -47.92
N PRO A 405 63.40 26.45 -49.22
CA PRO A 405 64.10 25.29 -49.79
C PRO A 405 65.62 25.41 -49.60
N ASN A 406 66.11 25.18 -48.39
CA ASN A 406 67.53 25.27 -47.99
C ASN A 406 68.09 23.87 -47.64
N GLY A 407 67.28 22.80 -47.65
CA GLY A 407 67.73 21.43 -47.45
C GLY A 407 67.87 21.05 -45.94
N ASP A 408 67.33 21.80 -45.02
CA ASP A 408 67.44 21.53 -43.60
C ASP A 408 66.33 20.56 -43.04
N GLY A 409 65.45 20.14 -43.96
CA GLY A 409 64.30 19.27 -43.63
C GLY A 409 63.08 20.00 -43.20
N TYR A 410 63.13 21.32 -42.96
CA TYR A 410 61.99 22.13 -42.54
C TYR A 410 61.54 23.10 -43.65
N HIS A 411 60.26 23.03 -43.98
CA HIS A 411 59.65 23.90 -44.98
C HIS A 411 60.38 23.93 -46.36
N ASP A 412 61.09 22.86 -46.70
CA ASP A 412 61.84 22.75 -47.95
C ASP A 412 60.97 22.64 -49.21
N LYS A 413 59.70 22.18 -48.98
CA LYS A 413 58.74 22.03 -50.07
C LYS A 413 57.45 22.71 -49.75
N TRP A 414 56.80 23.29 -50.73
CA TRP A 414 55.46 23.84 -50.60
C TRP A 414 54.41 22.84 -51.10
N LYS A 415 53.37 22.57 -50.28
CA LYS A 415 52.27 21.69 -50.65
C LYS A 415 50.97 22.14 -50.06
N ILE A 416 49.89 21.61 -50.62
CA ILE A 416 48.56 21.70 -50.00
C ILE A 416 48.47 20.61 -48.93
N LEU A 417 47.91 20.97 -47.77
CA LEU A 417 47.68 20.11 -46.63
C LEU A 417 46.22 19.61 -46.64
N GLY A 418 45.96 18.50 -45.99
CA GLY A 418 44.63 17.92 -45.89
C GLY A 418 44.20 17.04 -47.07
N ILE A 419 45.09 16.82 -48.06
CA ILE A 419 44.81 15.94 -49.18
C ILE A 419 45.49 14.58 -48.99
N ARG A 420 44.72 13.53 -49.19
CA ARG A 420 45.17 12.13 -49.10
C ARG A 420 44.45 11.31 -50.18
N ALA A 421 44.87 10.08 -50.42
CA ALA A 421 44.31 9.22 -51.49
C ALA A 421 42.80 8.96 -51.39
N ASP A 422 42.25 9.07 -50.18
CA ASP A 422 40.81 8.94 -49.87
C ASP A 422 40.09 10.26 -49.54
N PHE A 423 40.85 11.39 -49.57
CA PHE A 423 40.36 12.74 -49.39
C PHE A 423 40.88 13.67 -50.49
N GLN A 424 40.02 14.11 -51.39
CA GLN A 424 40.35 15.10 -52.45
C GLN A 424 41.49 14.66 -53.42
N ALA A 425 41.63 13.36 -53.69
CA ALA A 425 42.71 12.79 -54.41
C ALA A 425 42.87 13.34 -55.87
N LYS A 426 41.75 13.73 -56.50
CA LYS A 426 41.70 14.26 -57.85
C LYS A 426 41.88 15.78 -57.97
N THR A 427 42.23 16.40 -56.82
CA THR A 427 42.50 17.83 -56.74
C THR A 427 43.66 18.18 -57.69
N LYS A 428 43.56 19.32 -58.37
CA LYS A 428 44.60 19.86 -59.23
C LYS A 428 45.10 21.17 -58.65
N VAL A 429 46.42 21.33 -58.59
CA VAL A 429 47.07 22.50 -58.09
C VAL A 429 47.99 23.11 -59.17
N TYR A 430 47.78 24.38 -59.45
CA TYR A 430 48.55 25.12 -60.38
C TYR A 430 49.29 26.25 -59.68
N ILE A 431 50.63 26.38 -59.97
CA ILE A 431 51.48 27.40 -59.37
C ILE A 431 51.91 28.35 -60.48
N PHE A 432 51.82 29.66 -60.25
CA PHE A 432 52.14 30.74 -61.20
C PHE A 432 53.16 31.70 -60.58
N ASP A 433 53.94 32.33 -61.44
CA ASP A 433 54.79 33.46 -61.04
C ASP A 433 53.95 34.75 -60.90
N ARG A 434 54.62 35.85 -60.54
CA ARG A 434 54.02 37.20 -60.40
C ARG A 434 53.38 37.76 -61.66
N TYR A 435 53.75 37.19 -62.82
CA TYR A 435 53.29 37.63 -64.15
C TYR A 435 52.16 36.73 -64.68
N GLY A 436 51.68 35.77 -63.89
CA GLY A 436 50.64 34.83 -64.31
C GLY A 436 51.11 33.67 -65.16
N LYS A 437 52.42 33.48 -65.35
CA LYS A 437 52.97 32.36 -66.09
C LYS A 437 52.84 31.08 -65.20
N LEU A 438 52.31 30.00 -65.76
CA LEU A 438 52.24 28.68 -65.14
C LEU A 438 53.67 28.15 -64.93
N ILE A 439 54.07 27.87 -63.69
CA ILE A 439 55.34 27.31 -63.29
C ILE A 439 55.26 25.82 -63.13
N LYS A 440 54.16 25.33 -62.43
CA LYS A 440 54.02 23.93 -62.07
C LYS A 440 52.57 23.53 -62.03
N GLU A 441 52.21 22.40 -62.57
CA GLU A 441 51.05 21.62 -62.17
C GLU A 441 51.56 20.63 -61.16
N LEU A 442 51.06 20.76 -59.92
CA LEU A 442 51.49 19.96 -58.79
C LEU A 442 50.45 18.88 -58.49
N ASP A 443 50.92 17.63 -58.48
CA ASP A 443 50.13 16.53 -57.89
C ASP A 443 50.11 16.67 -56.36
N PRO A 444 48.98 16.91 -55.77
CA PRO A 444 48.86 17.16 -54.28
C PRO A 444 49.24 15.94 -53.45
N LEU A 445 49.25 14.74 -54.00
CA LEU A 445 49.69 13.50 -53.35
C LEU A 445 51.18 13.35 -53.22
N THR A 446 51.96 14.23 -53.91
CA THR A 446 53.43 14.24 -53.83
C THR A 446 53.91 15.04 -52.60
N ASP A 447 55.23 15.02 -52.41
CA ASP A 447 55.90 15.78 -51.36
C ASP A 447 55.76 17.31 -51.43
N GLY A 448 55.36 17.81 -52.64
CA GLY A 448 55.21 19.24 -52.87
C GLY A 448 56.22 19.82 -53.89
N TRP A 449 56.16 21.13 -54.09
CA TRP A 449 57.05 21.87 -54.94
C TRP A 449 58.35 22.29 -54.21
N ASP A 450 59.51 22.00 -54.80
CA ASP A 450 60.85 22.25 -54.27
C ASP A 450 61.40 23.63 -54.61
N GLY A 451 60.58 24.49 -55.23
CA GLY A 451 61.03 25.82 -55.70
C GLY A 451 61.90 25.83 -56.93
N ASN A 452 61.92 24.75 -57.76
CA ASN A 452 62.65 24.67 -59.01
C ASN A 452 61.70 24.71 -60.23
N PHE A 453 62.13 25.32 -61.30
CA PHE A 453 61.46 25.30 -62.57
C PHE A 453 62.49 24.93 -63.67
N ASN A 454 62.23 23.88 -64.44
CA ASN A 454 63.16 23.36 -65.47
C ASN A 454 64.59 23.14 -64.94
N GLY A 455 64.74 22.58 -63.74
CA GLY A 455 66.01 22.26 -63.09
C GLY A 455 66.77 23.47 -62.52
N ARG A 456 66.19 24.67 -62.53
CA ARG A 456 66.83 25.88 -62.04
C ARG A 456 66.06 26.43 -60.83
N PRO A 457 66.72 26.88 -59.74
CA PRO A 457 66.07 27.51 -58.61
C PRO A 457 65.34 28.78 -59.07
N MET A 458 64.06 28.88 -58.56
CA MET A 458 63.28 30.10 -58.76
C MET A 458 63.67 31.15 -57.70
N PRO A 459 63.57 32.44 -58.07
CA PRO A 459 63.95 33.52 -57.16
C PRO A 459 63.04 33.59 -55.93
N ALA A 460 63.59 34.15 -54.82
CA ALA A 460 62.77 34.53 -53.67
C ALA A 460 61.74 35.60 -54.11
N SER A 461 60.44 35.24 -53.95
CA SER A 461 59.30 36.05 -54.40
C SER A 461 58.02 35.44 -53.91
N ASP A 462 56.95 36.17 -54.11
CA ASP A 462 55.61 35.62 -54.01
C ASP A 462 55.23 34.87 -55.25
N TYR A 463 54.55 33.72 -55.04
CA TYR A 463 54.02 32.85 -56.10
C TYR A 463 52.51 32.69 -55.84
N TRP A 464 51.71 32.69 -56.89
CA TRP A 464 50.29 32.51 -56.88
C TRP A 464 49.94 31.07 -57.14
N PHE A 465 48.85 30.56 -56.53
CA PHE A 465 48.37 29.23 -56.88
C PHE A 465 46.84 29.23 -57.05
N ARG A 466 46.41 28.27 -57.84
CA ARG A 466 45.00 27.93 -57.97
C ARG A 466 44.82 26.45 -57.64
N ILE A 467 43.81 26.15 -56.81
CA ILE A 467 43.42 24.79 -56.52
C ILE A 467 42.02 24.55 -57.08
N ASN A 468 41.86 23.45 -57.80
CA ASN A 468 40.55 22.93 -58.18
C ASN A 468 40.35 21.64 -57.42
N LEU A 469 39.50 21.69 -56.39
CA LEU A 469 39.20 20.56 -55.51
C LEU A 469 38.30 19.53 -56.21
N GLU A 470 38.37 18.28 -55.78
CA GLU A 470 37.57 17.19 -56.36
C GLU A 470 36.07 17.43 -56.13
N ASP A 471 35.68 18.12 -55.06
CA ASP A 471 34.30 18.52 -54.73
C ASP A 471 33.77 19.73 -55.51
N GLY A 472 34.58 20.26 -56.44
CA GLY A 472 34.23 21.34 -57.34
C GLY A 472 34.54 22.75 -56.80
N ARG A 473 35.04 22.90 -55.61
CA ARG A 473 35.48 24.19 -55.08
C ARG A 473 36.77 24.66 -55.80
N GLU A 474 36.88 25.95 -56.04
CA GLU A 474 38.10 26.61 -56.57
C GLU A 474 38.58 27.63 -55.53
N PHE A 475 39.89 27.62 -55.27
CA PHE A 475 40.54 28.60 -54.42
C PHE A 475 41.81 29.14 -55.01
N LYS A 476 42.06 30.43 -54.80
CA LYS A 476 43.26 31.16 -55.33
C LYS A 476 43.85 31.95 -54.17
N SER A 477 45.15 31.87 -54.00
CA SER A 477 45.90 32.68 -53.04
C SER A 477 47.37 32.73 -53.47
N HIS A 478 48.23 33.19 -52.56
CA HIS A 478 49.68 33.27 -52.79
C HIS A 478 50.47 32.70 -51.64
N PHE A 479 51.71 32.40 -51.81
CA PHE A 479 52.71 32.02 -50.83
C PHE A 479 54.09 32.58 -51.19
N SER A 480 54.98 32.74 -50.23
CA SER A 480 56.30 33.28 -50.40
C SER A 480 57.35 32.15 -50.48
N LEU A 481 58.15 32.14 -51.46
CA LEU A 481 59.41 31.41 -51.51
C LEU A 481 60.51 32.30 -50.93
N ILE A 482 61.15 31.84 -49.86
CA ILE A 482 62.19 32.57 -49.10
C ILE A 482 63.49 31.80 -49.28
N ARG A 483 64.55 32.46 -49.76
CA ARG A 483 65.92 31.94 -49.81
C ARG A 483 66.84 32.85 -49.03
N ALA A 484 67.63 32.26 -48.11
CA ALA A 484 68.73 32.98 -47.53
C ALA A 484 69.81 33.17 -48.62
N TRP A 485 70.35 34.35 -48.70
CA TRP A 485 71.47 34.67 -49.53
C TRP A 485 72.75 34.20 -48.90
#